data_2dafb5e56a0de521a0712ded45360f62
#
_entry.id   2dafb5e56a0de521a0712ded45360f62
#
_cell.length_a   1.000
_cell.length_b   1.000
_cell.length_c   1.000
_cell.angle_alpha   90.00
_cell.angle_beta   90.00
_cell.angle_gamma   90.00
#
_symmetry.space_group_name_H-M   'P 1'
#
loop_
_entity.id
_entity.type
_entity.pdbx_description
1 polymer ?
#
loop_
_entity_poly.entity_id
_entity_poly.type
_entity_poly.pdbx_seq_one_letter_code
_entity_poly.pdbx_strand_id
1 'polypeptide(L)'
;MNTSQCAVYQVKDTPEYRDVRFRSYEKLKSEGRTVQVENYQQVYIGRIQPGETPADIKLRLQKQRPKNFKGHSIGCSDVIVITDDGKTTAYYVNKDGFII
;
A
#
# COMPACT_ATOMS: atom_id res chain seq x y z
N MET A 1 5.36 25.36 2.01
CA MET A 1 5.76 24.33 2.96
C MET A 1 5.47 22.96 2.38
N ASN A 2 6.52 22.17 2.18
CA ASN A 2 6.35 20.86 1.57
C ASN A 2 5.99 19.84 2.63
N THR A 3 4.76 19.35 2.57
CA THR A 3 4.30 18.31 3.47
C THR A 3 4.31 17.00 2.71
N SER A 4 5.16 16.07 3.16
CA SER A 4 5.19 14.73 2.59
C SER A 4 4.28 13.85 3.41
N GLN A 5 3.44 13.09 2.74
CA GLN A 5 2.50 12.19 3.43
C GLN A 5 2.35 10.89 2.66
N CYS A 6 1.92 9.86 3.37
CA CYS A 6 1.63 8.58 2.77
C CYS A 6 0.24 8.12 3.15
N ALA A 7 -0.34 7.34 2.27
CA ALA A 7 -1.60 6.64 2.54
C ALA A 7 -1.40 5.17 2.21
N VAL A 8 -2.04 4.30 2.97
CA VAL A 8 -1.98 2.86 2.73
C VAL A 8 -3.37 2.38 2.34
N TYR A 9 -3.43 1.65 1.26
CA TYR A 9 -4.67 1.06 0.74
C TYR A 9 -4.54 -0.45 0.76
N GLN A 10 -5.59 -1.12 1.20
CA GLN A 10 -5.63 -2.57 1.24
C GLN A 10 -6.87 -3.05 0.50
N VAL A 11 -6.77 -4.24 -0.10
CA VAL A 11 -7.91 -4.86 -0.76
C VAL A 11 -9.03 -5.03 0.26
N LYS A 12 -10.25 -4.71 -0.13
CA LYS A 12 -11.42 -4.81 0.73
C LYS A 12 -11.56 -6.23 1.28
N ASP A 13 -11.90 -6.31 2.57
CA ASP A 13 -11.98 -7.59 3.26
C ASP A 13 -13.38 -8.20 3.13
N THR A 14 -13.72 -8.56 1.89
CA THR A 14 -14.97 -9.24 1.57
C THR A 14 -14.67 -10.42 0.66
N PRO A 15 -15.54 -11.45 0.63
CA PRO A 15 -15.30 -12.61 -0.22
C PRO A 15 -15.12 -12.28 -1.72
N GLU A 16 -15.72 -11.19 -2.18
CA GLU A 16 -15.64 -10.77 -3.59
C GLU A 16 -14.21 -10.48 -4.03
N TYR A 17 -13.36 -10.05 -3.10
CA TYR A 17 -11.99 -9.65 -3.41
C TYR A 17 -10.95 -10.67 -2.97
N ARG A 18 -11.39 -11.86 -2.55
CA ARG A 18 -10.50 -12.91 -2.08
C ARG A 18 -9.44 -13.29 -3.10
N ASP A 19 -9.81 -13.26 -4.37
CA ASP A 19 -8.92 -13.64 -5.47
C ASP A 19 -7.79 -12.65 -5.71
N VAL A 20 -7.91 -11.42 -5.23
CA VAL A 20 -6.89 -10.39 -5.45
C VAL A 20 -6.13 -10.02 -4.18
N ARG A 21 -6.56 -10.52 -3.02
CA ARG A 21 -5.86 -10.24 -1.75
C ARG A 21 -4.59 -11.06 -1.65
N PHE A 22 -3.53 -10.41 -1.16
CA PHE A 22 -2.24 -11.06 -0.91
C PHE A 22 -1.60 -11.70 -2.13
N ARG A 23 -2.00 -11.27 -3.32
CA ARG A 23 -1.39 -11.75 -4.56
C ARG A 23 -0.19 -10.89 -4.93
N SER A 24 0.86 -11.52 -5.43
CA SER A 24 1.96 -10.77 -6.03
C SER A 24 1.50 -10.14 -7.35
N TYR A 25 2.21 -9.10 -7.77
CA TYR A 25 1.90 -8.44 -9.04
C TYR A 25 1.98 -9.43 -10.21
N GLU A 26 3.00 -10.27 -10.21
CA GLU A 26 3.20 -11.27 -11.26
C GLU A 26 2.04 -12.26 -11.30
N LYS A 27 1.53 -12.65 -10.12
CA LYS A 27 0.41 -13.58 -10.05
C LYS A 27 -0.85 -12.96 -10.61
N LEU A 28 -1.14 -11.72 -10.27
CA LEU A 28 -2.29 -11.00 -10.83
C LEU A 28 -2.20 -10.93 -12.34
N LYS A 29 -1.02 -10.56 -12.85
CA LYS A 29 -0.80 -10.42 -14.29
C LYS A 29 -0.96 -11.74 -15.01
N SER A 30 -0.45 -12.84 -14.43
CA SER A 30 -0.57 -14.16 -15.04
C SER A 30 -2.03 -14.65 -15.09
N GLU A 31 -2.87 -14.16 -14.20
CA GLU A 31 -4.30 -14.49 -14.18
C GLU A 31 -5.16 -13.50 -14.99
N GLY A 32 -4.51 -12.60 -15.72
CA GLY A 32 -5.21 -11.60 -16.53
C GLY A 32 -5.85 -10.50 -15.70
N ARG A 33 -5.41 -10.31 -14.46
CA ARG A 33 -5.97 -9.30 -13.55
C ARG A 33 -5.07 -8.09 -13.47
N THR A 34 -5.65 -6.95 -13.13
CA THR A 34 -4.92 -5.70 -12.95
C THR A 34 -5.23 -5.13 -11.57
N VAL A 35 -4.35 -4.24 -11.10
CA VAL A 35 -4.57 -3.52 -9.85
C VAL A 35 -5.64 -2.45 -10.13
N GLN A 36 -6.76 -2.53 -9.42
CA GLN A 36 -7.88 -1.61 -9.63
C GLN A 36 -8.26 -0.93 -8.32
N VAL A 37 -8.38 0.40 -8.37
CA VAL A 37 -8.65 1.22 -7.19
C VAL A 37 -9.98 0.84 -6.52
N GLU A 38 -10.96 0.38 -7.28
CA GLU A 38 -12.25 -0.03 -6.75
C GLU A 38 -12.15 -1.19 -5.76
N ASN A 39 -11.09 -1.98 -5.88
CA ASN A 39 -10.90 -3.13 -5.00
C ASN A 39 -10.28 -2.75 -3.66
N TYR A 40 -9.93 -1.49 -3.47
CA TYR A 40 -9.12 -1.05 -2.33
C TYR A 40 -9.90 -0.09 -1.44
N GLN A 41 -9.51 -0.09 -0.16
CA GLN A 41 -9.98 0.90 0.80
C GLN A 41 -8.78 1.49 1.51
N GLN A 42 -8.87 2.77 1.85
CA GLN A 42 -7.82 3.45 2.60
C GLN A 42 -7.89 3.00 4.06
N VAL A 43 -6.76 2.51 4.58
CA VAL A 43 -6.70 2.03 5.97
C VAL A 43 -5.79 2.90 6.82
N TYR A 44 -5.00 3.78 6.22
CA TYR A 44 -4.11 4.66 6.94
C TYR A 44 -3.74 5.87 6.09
N ILE A 45 -3.60 7.01 6.72
CA ILE A 45 -3.00 8.21 6.14
C ILE A 45 -2.18 8.89 7.23
N GLY A 46 -0.98 9.33 6.89
CA GLY A 46 -0.10 9.98 7.85
C GLY A 46 1.08 10.62 7.17
N ARG A 47 1.93 11.25 7.98
CA ARG A 47 3.12 11.91 7.47
C ARG A 47 4.27 10.93 7.31
N ILE A 48 5.16 11.23 6.36
CA ILE A 48 6.39 10.47 6.20
C ILE A 48 7.55 11.26 6.76
N GLN A 49 8.58 10.55 7.20
CA GLN A 49 9.80 11.14 7.70
C GLN A 49 10.69 11.55 6.52
N PRO A 50 11.50 12.61 6.66
CA PRO A 50 12.42 12.99 5.59
C PRO A 50 13.31 11.82 5.16
N GLY A 51 13.37 11.57 3.86
CA GLY A 51 14.18 10.51 3.29
C GLY A 51 13.62 9.10 3.41
N GLU A 52 12.41 8.97 3.94
CA GLU A 52 11.78 7.66 4.11
C GLU A 52 11.36 7.08 2.75
N THR A 53 11.78 5.84 2.48
CA THR A 53 11.42 5.12 1.25
C THR A 53 10.16 4.28 1.51
N PRO A 54 9.51 3.75 0.45
CA PRO A 54 8.38 2.83 0.65
C PRO A 54 8.72 1.64 1.55
N ALA A 55 9.95 1.10 1.43
CA ALA A 55 10.40 0.00 2.29
C ALA A 55 10.48 0.44 3.75
N ASP A 56 10.98 1.64 4.00
CA ASP A 56 11.05 2.20 5.36
C ASP A 56 9.67 2.38 5.96
N ILE A 57 8.73 2.89 5.17
CA ILE A 57 7.35 3.10 5.61
C ILE A 57 6.71 1.77 5.97
N LYS A 58 6.86 0.77 5.10
CA LYS A 58 6.32 -0.56 5.33
C LYS A 58 6.85 -1.13 6.65
N LEU A 59 8.15 -1.05 6.86
CA LEU A 59 8.79 -1.59 8.05
C LEU A 59 8.34 -0.86 9.32
N ARG A 60 8.28 0.47 9.25
CA ARG A 60 7.86 1.29 10.40
C ARG A 60 6.43 0.96 10.81
N LEU A 61 5.52 0.88 9.84
CA LEU A 61 4.12 0.61 10.12
C LEU A 61 3.88 -0.83 10.58
N GLN A 62 4.74 -1.75 10.17
CA GLN A 62 4.65 -3.13 10.65
C GLN A 62 5.13 -3.25 12.09
N LYS A 63 6.16 -2.50 12.47
CA LYS A 63 6.74 -2.56 13.82
C LYS A 63 5.94 -1.75 14.83
N GLN A 64 5.48 -0.57 14.42
CA GLN A 64 4.78 0.35 15.30
C GLN A 64 3.49 0.78 14.63
N ARG A 65 2.52 -0.08 14.67
CA ARG A 65 1.23 0.16 14.02
C ARG A 65 0.51 1.32 14.71
N PRO A 66 0.27 2.43 14.01
CA PRO A 66 -0.43 3.57 14.59
C PRO A 66 -1.88 3.23 14.94
N LYS A 67 -2.43 3.96 15.91
CA LYS A 67 -3.83 3.74 16.33
C LYS A 67 -4.83 4.00 15.20
N ASN A 68 -4.49 4.91 14.27
CA ASN A 68 -5.36 5.21 13.15
C ASN A 68 -5.18 4.27 11.96
N PHE A 69 -4.36 3.24 12.10
CA PHE A 69 -4.19 2.21 11.08
C PHE A 69 -5.30 1.16 11.28
N LYS A 70 -6.23 1.09 10.34
CA LYS A 70 -7.45 0.32 10.50
C LYS A 70 -7.43 -1.07 9.87
N GLY A 71 -6.39 -1.39 9.12
CA GLY A 71 -6.32 -2.67 8.43
C GLY A 71 -5.45 -3.69 9.12
N HIS A 72 -5.11 -4.72 8.37
CA HIS A 72 -4.15 -5.74 8.81
C HIS A 72 -2.73 -5.22 8.57
N SER A 73 -1.72 -5.97 9.06
CA SER A 73 -0.33 -5.64 8.83
C SER A 73 -0.05 -5.53 7.32
N ILE A 74 0.78 -4.55 6.93
CA ILE A 74 1.09 -4.33 5.51
C ILE A 74 1.76 -5.58 4.93
N GLY A 75 1.26 -6.00 3.79
CA GLY A 75 1.79 -7.17 3.12
C GLY A 75 1.54 -7.11 1.62
N CYS A 76 1.78 -8.23 0.96
CA CYS A 76 1.59 -8.35 -0.48
C CYS A 76 0.18 -7.95 -0.88
N SER A 77 0.02 -7.28 -1.99
CA SER A 77 -1.19 -6.71 -2.59
C SER A 77 -1.61 -5.34 -2.04
N ASP A 78 -1.00 -4.87 -0.95
CA ASP A 78 -1.30 -3.53 -0.43
C ASP A 78 -0.67 -2.47 -1.34
N VAL A 79 -1.18 -1.25 -1.26
CA VAL A 79 -0.64 -0.12 -2.03
C VAL A 79 -0.27 0.99 -1.07
N ILE A 80 0.97 1.47 -1.18
CA ILE A 80 1.44 2.63 -0.44
C ILE A 80 1.50 3.80 -1.42
N VAL A 81 0.75 4.85 -1.14
CA VAL A 81 0.74 6.05 -1.97
C VAL A 81 1.53 7.13 -1.25
N ILE A 82 2.55 7.64 -1.90
CA ILE A 82 3.40 8.70 -1.34
C ILE A 82 3.15 9.98 -2.12
N THR A 83 2.80 11.04 -1.39
CA THR A 83 2.70 12.39 -1.97
C THR A 83 3.84 13.20 -1.39
N ASP A 84 4.73 13.65 -2.27
CA ASP A 84 5.91 14.39 -1.88
C ASP A 84 6.12 15.53 -2.87
N ASP A 85 6.16 16.75 -2.36
CA ASP A 85 6.40 17.96 -3.14
C ASP A 85 5.47 18.06 -4.36
N GLY A 86 4.19 17.76 -4.13
CA GLY A 86 3.17 17.83 -5.18
C GLY A 86 3.13 16.64 -6.12
N LYS A 87 4.04 15.67 -5.96
CA LYS A 87 4.05 14.47 -6.79
C LYS A 87 3.47 13.29 -6.01
N THR A 88 2.57 12.57 -6.65
CA THR A 88 1.95 11.40 -6.05
C THR A 88 2.41 10.14 -6.78
N THR A 89 2.93 9.17 -6.05
CA THR A 89 3.39 7.91 -6.60
C THR A 89 2.78 6.78 -5.81
N ALA A 90 2.22 5.79 -6.51
CA ALA A 90 1.64 4.61 -5.89
C ALA A 90 2.60 3.44 -6.02
N TYR A 91 2.81 2.71 -4.93
CA TYR A 91 3.71 1.55 -4.89
C TYR A 91 2.90 0.32 -4.49
N TYR A 92 2.82 -0.64 -5.39
CA TYR A 92 2.21 -1.92 -5.10
C TYR A 92 3.20 -2.77 -4.29
N VAL A 93 2.79 -3.22 -3.12
CA VAL A 93 3.64 -4.06 -2.28
C VAL A 93 3.68 -5.45 -2.87
N ASN A 94 4.85 -5.84 -3.36
CA ASN A 94 5.05 -7.12 -3.98
C ASN A 94 5.83 -8.05 -3.06
N LYS A 95 5.96 -9.29 -3.45
CA LYS A 95 6.64 -10.31 -2.66
C LYS A 95 8.10 -9.94 -2.39
N ASP A 96 8.78 -9.39 -3.39
CA ASP A 96 10.21 -9.07 -3.30
C ASP A 96 10.49 -7.58 -3.42
N GLY A 97 9.53 -6.72 -3.14
CA GLY A 97 9.74 -5.29 -3.26
C GLY A 97 8.48 -4.55 -3.65
N PHE A 98 8.63 -3.55 -4.52
CA PHE A 98 7.53 -2.67 -4.89
C PHE A 98 7.46 -2.50 -6.40
N ILE A 99 6.23 -2.38 -6.91
CA ILE A 99 5.95 -2.06 -8.31
C ILE A 99 5.28 -0.69 -8.34
N ILE A 100 5.81 0.19 -9.16
CA ILE A 100 5.28 1.55 -9.30
C ILE A 100 4.08 1.58 -10.23
#